data_3d7817904e1d593a05e0405c3f60686e
#
_entry.id   3d7817904e1d593a05e0405c3f60686e
#
_cell.length_a   1.000
_cell.length_b   1.000
_cell.length_c   1.000
_cell.angle_alpha   90.00
_cell.angle_beta   90.00
_cell.angle_gamma   90.00
#
_symmetry.space_group_name_H-M   'P 1'
#
loop_
_entity.id
_entity.type
_entity.pdbx_description
1 polymer ?
#
loop_
_entity_poly.entity_id
_entity_poly.type
_entity_poly.pdbx_seq_one_letter_code
_entity_poly.pdbx_strand_id
1 'polypeptide(L)'
;MALDGTSEQPERRASKRFPIERIISYRVIGHGPVGDSGTGRTVNMSSGGILIVTDRPLPPGMLLEVEVDWPIAADEGSLKLFVQGQIVRSKKNDVALAGLKILRHTFHKTSL
;
A
#
# COMPACT_ATOMS: atom_id res chain seq x y z
N MET A 1 23.56 17.13 -14.13
CA MET A 1 23.61 16.80 -13.69
C MET A 1 23.25 16.67 -13.09
N ALA A 2 22.88 16.83 -13.23
CA ALA A 2 22.76 16.50 -12.53
C ALA A 2 22.35 16.28 -12.09
N LEU A 3 21.91 16.51 -12.50
CA LEU A 3 21.80 16.05 -12.01
C LEU A 3 21.51 15.83 -11.49
N ASP A 4 21.23 16.14 -11.76
CA ASP A 4 21.30 15.65 -11.18
C ASP A 4 21.11 15.48 -10.69
N GLY A 5 20.72 15.78 -11.04
CA GLY A 5 21.06 15.44 -10.53
C GLY A 5 20.73 15.16 -10.15
N THR A 6 20.49 15.43 -10.41
CA THR A 6 20.55 14.97 -10.04
C THR A 6 20.25 14.67 -9.61
N SER A 7 19.95 14.87 -9.78
CA SER A 7 19.96 14.36 -9.33
C SER A 7 19.65 13.96 -8.92
N GLU A 8 19.35 14.03 -8.96
CA GLU A 8 19.30 13.52 -8.65
C GLU A 8 19.03 12.94 -8.06
N GLN A 9 18.62 12.91 -7.89
CA GLN A 9 18.53 12.34 -7.56
C GLN A 9 17.90 11.65 -7.13
N PRO A 10 17.59 12.21 -6.80
CA PRO A 10 16.86 11.32 -6.39
C PRO A 10 16.16 10.46 -7.03
N GLU A 11 16.24 10.68 -7.64
CA GLU A 11 15.80 9.79 -8.17
C GLU A 11 16.48 8.72 -8.52
N ARG A 12 17.18 8.48 -8.18
CA ARG A 12 17.70 7.22 -8.30
C ARG A 12 16.78 6.15 -7.92
N ARG A 13 15.66 6.41 -7.39
CA ARG A 13 14.63 5.43 -7.19
C ARG A 13 14.05 5.03 -8.49
N ALA A 14 13.75 3.75 -8.64
CA ALA A 14 13.10 3.23 -9.82
C ALA A 14 11.68 3.78 -9.97
N SER A 15 11.03 4.11 -8.87
CA SER A 15 9.68 4.63 -8.91
C SER A 15 9.50 5.76 -7.92
N LYS A 16 8.61 6.67 -8.25
CA LYS A 16 8.26 7.78 -7.37
C LYS A 16 7.25 7.34 -6.35
N ARG A 17 7.27 7.99 -5.20
CA ARG A 17 6.27 7.82 -4.17
C ARG A 17 5.33 9.00 -4.19
N PHE A 18 4.04 8.71 -4.10
CA PHE A 18 3.00 9.72 -4.13
C PHE A 18 2.27 9.73 -2.78
N PRO A 19 2.08 10.90 -2.17
CA PRO A 19 1.35 10.98 -0.91
C PRO A 19 -0.15 10.80 -1.18
N ILE A 20 -0.58 9.55 -1.17
CA ILE A 20 -1.98 9.19 -1.39
C ILE A 20 -2.53 8.61 -0.10
N GLU A 21 -3.57 9.26 0.43
CA GLU A 21 -4.17 8.83 1.69
C GLU A 21 -5.55 8.26 1.40
N ARG A 22 -5.66 6.93 1.44
CA ARG A 22 -6.91 6.23 1.12
C ARG A 22 -7.18 5.19 2.20
N ILE A 23 -8.44 4.96 2.46
CA ILE A 23 -8.88 3.91 3.38
C ILE A 23 -8.55 2.56 2.76
N ILE A 24 -8.07 1.65 3.58
CA ILE A 24 -7.81 0.28 3.17
C ILE A 24 -8.46 -0.71 4.14
N SER A 25 -8.72 -1.90 3.62
CA SER A 25 -8.96 -3.07 4.44
C SER A 25 -7.92 -4.11 4.05
N TYR A 26 -7.54 -4.97 4.99
CA TYR A 26 -6.54 -5.99 4.69
C TYR A 26 -6.95 -7.32 5.32
N ARG A 27 -6.38 -8.39 4.78
CA ARG A 27 -6.54 -9.73 5.29
C ARG A 27 -5.20 -10.44 5.19
N VAL A 28 -4.86 -11.18 6.25
CA VAL A 28 -3.64 -11.96 6.27
C VAL A 28 -3.86 -13.23 5.45
N ILE A 29 -2.96 -13.48 4.49
CA ILE A 29 -3.05 -14.65 3.61
C ILE A 29 -1.87 -15.61 3.77
N GLY A 30 -0.85 -15.24 4.54
CA GLY A 30 0.27 -16.13 4.81
C GLY A 30 1.26 -15.53 5.78
N HIS A 31 2.11 -16.38 6.34
CA HIS A 31 3.18 -16.01 7.28
C HIS A 31 2.63 -15.23 8.47
N GLY A 32 1.47 -15.65 8.95
CA GLY A 32 0.77 -15.08 10.08
C GLY A 32 -0.57 -15.75 10.22
N PRO A 33 -1.43 -15.27 11.14
CA PRO A 33 -2.73 -15.90 11.36
C PRO A 33 -3.66 -15.64 10.18
N VAL A 34 -3.70 -16.61 9.26
CA VAL A 34 -4.47 -16.52 8.02
C VAL A 34 -5.94 -16.26 8.31
N GLY A 35 -6.52 -15.31 7.57
CA GLY A 35 -7.91 -14.91 7.75
C GLY A 35 -8.08 -13.73 8.69
N ASP A 36 -7.06 -13.41 9.48
CA ASP A 36 -7.10 -12.23 10.33
C ASP A 36 -7.20 -10.98 9.45
N SER A 37 -8.01 -10.01 9.87
CA SER A 37 -8.28 -8.85 9.04
C SER A 37 -8.29 -7.58 9.87
N GLY A 38 -8.20 -6.45 9.18
CA GLY A 38 -8.24 -5.17 9.82
C GLY A 38 -8.36 -4.04 8.81
N THR A 39 -8.20 -2.83 9.29
CA THR A 39 -8.34 -1.63 8.48
C THR A 39 -7.16 -0.71 8.71
N GLY A 40 -7.05 0.27 7.84
CA GLY A 40 -6.01 1.28 7.94
C GLY A 40 -6.14 2.29 6.83
N ARG A 41 -5.02 2.91 6.52
CA ARG A 41 -4.98 3.88 5.42
C ARG A 41 -3.60 3.88 4.79
N THR A 42 -3.54 4.27 3.54
CA THR A 42 -2.26 4.47 2.86
C THR A 42 -1.66 5.80 3.31
N VAL A 43 -0.34 5.86 3.32
CA VAL A 43 0.40 7.11 3.55
C VAL A 43 1.00 7.58 2.24
N ASN A 44 1.66 6.66 1.54
CA ASN A 44 2.16 6.92 0.20
C ASN A 44 2.25 5.62 -0.57
N MET A 45 2.33 5.74 -1.88
CA MET A 45 2.35 4.60 -2.77
C MET A 45 3.35 4.83 -3.89
N SER A 46 3.89 3.73 -4.39
CA SER A 46 4.68 3.69 -5.61
C SER A 46 4.33 2.41 -6.34
N SER A 47 4.90 2.20 -7.52
CA SER A 47 4.64 0.99 -8.27
C SER A 47 5.14 -0.28 -7.57
N GLY A 48 6.12 -0.13 -6.69
CA GLY A 48 6.72 -1.28 -6.01
C GLY A 48 6.31 -1.45 -4.56
N GLY A 49 5.69 -0.45 -3.94
CA GLY A 49 5.39 -0.55 -2.53
C GLY A 49 4.39 0.46 -2.03
N ILE A 50 3.86 0.17 -0.85
CA ILE A 50 2.89 1.03 -0.18
C ILE A 50 3.30 1.16 1.27
N LEU A 51 3.28 2.39 1.77
CA LEU A 51 3.40 2.63 3.21
C LEU A 51 2.00 2.78 3.76
N ILE A 52 1.66 1.99 4.77
CA ILE A 52 0.33 1.99 5.36
C ILE A 52 0.39 2.19 6.87
N VAL A 53 -0.67 2.77 7.40
CA VAL A 53 -0.94 2.80 8.84
C VAL A 53 -2.04 1.79 9.07
N THR A 54 -1.85 0.92 10.03
CA THR A 54 -2.80 -0.15 10.31
C THR A 54 -3.34 -0.04 11.73
N ASP A 55 -4.44 -0.73 12.00
CA ASP A 55 -5.09 -0.71 13.30
C ASP A 55 -4.29 -1.45 14.38
N ARG A 56 -3.28 -2.22 13.97
CA ARG A 56 -2.38 -2.94 14.87
C ARG A 56 -1.04 -3.15 14.20
N PRO A 57 0.03 -3.41 14.97
CA PRO A 57 1.32 -3.72 14.36
C PRO A 57 1.26 -5.04 13.59
N LEU A 58 1.85 -5.04 12.40
CA LEU A 58 1.94 -6.22 11.55
C LEU A 58 3.42 -6.54 11.35
N PRO A 59 3.87 -7.74 11.72
CA PRO A 59 5.30 -8.05 11.67
C PRO A 59 5.81 -8.22 10.24
N PRO A 60 7.09 -7.96 10.01
CA PRO A 60 7.71 -8.20 8.70
C PRO A 60 7.57 -9.67 8.31
N GLY A 61 7.44 -9.92 7.02
CA GLY A 61 7.28 -11.25 6.46
C GLY A 61 5.84 -11.64 6.21
N MET A 62 4.90 -11.02 6.90
CA MET A 62 3.48 -11.34 6.76
C MET A 62 2.99 -11.02 5.35
N LEU A 63 2.21 -11.92 4.79
CA LEU A 63 1.59 -11.74 3.47
C LEU A 63 0.17 -11.22 3.65
N LEU A 64 -0.14 -10.16 2.94
CA LEU A 64 -1.44 -9.51 3.02
C LEU A 64 -2.11 -9.42 1.67
N GLU A 65 -3.42 -9.44 1.72
CA GLU A 65 -4.26 -8.99 0.62
C GLU A 65 -4.89 -7.67 1.08
N VAL A 66 -4.67 -6.62 0.31
CA VAL A 66 -5.10 -5.27 0.69
C VAL A 66 -6.04 -4.75 -0.38
N GLU A 67 -7.14 -4.18 0.08
CA GLU A 67 -8.12 -3.55 -0.79
C GLU A 67 -8.06 -2.05 -0.54
N VAL A 68 -7.76 -1.28 -1.57
CA VAL A 68 -7.63 0.18 -1.49
C VAL A 68 -8.78 0.82 -2.26
N ASP A 69 -9.52 1.71 -1.61
CA ASP A 69 -10.51 2.53 -2.30
C ASP A 69 -9.80 3.50 -3.21
N TRP A 70 -10.05 3.40 -4.50
CA TRP A 70 -9.39 4.26 -5.49
C TRP A 70 -10.35 5.35 -5.95
N PRO A 71 -9.88 6.62 -5.99
CA PRO A 71 -10.76 7.72 -6.38
C PRO A 71 -11.09 7.69 -7.86
N ILE A 72 -12.38 7.76 -8.17
CA ILE A 72 -12.87 7.99 -9.52
C ILE A 72 -14.09 8.91 -9.43
N ALA A 73 -14.55 9.39 -10.58
CA ALA A 73 -15.74 10.23 -10.61
C ALA A 73 -16.96 9.44 -10.13
N ALA A 74 -17.81 10.09 -9.34
CA ALA A 74 -18.93 9.40 -8.70
C ALA A 74 -19.88 8.74 -9.69
N ASP A 75 -20.05 9.34 -10.87
CA ASP A 75 -20.94 8.81 -11.89
C ASP A 75 -20.33 7.63 -12.65
N GLU A 76 -19.09 7.27 -12.38
CA GLU A 76 -18.41 6.14 -13.01
C GLU A 76 -18.45 4.88 -12.15
N GLY A 77 -19.09 4.95 -10.97
CA GLY A 77 -19.14 3.82 -10.08
C GLY A 77 -18.03 3.86 -9.04
N SER A 78 -17.48 2.71 -8.73
CA SER A 78 -16.40 2.62 -7.76
C SER A 78 -15.23 1.85 -8.36
N LEU A 79 -14.03 2.18 -7.90
CA LEU A 79 -12.82 1.50 -8.32
C LEU A 79 -12.07 1.05 -7.09
N LYS A 80 -11.63 -0.19 -7.09
CA LYS A 80 -10.83 -0.76 -6.01
C LYS A 80 -9.52 -1.27 -6.56
N LEU A 81 -8.46 -1.02 -5.82
CA LEU A 81 -7.17 -1.61 -6.11
C LEU A 81 -6.97 -2.76 -5.14
N PHE A 82 -6.77 -3.95 -5.67
CA PHE A 82 -6.44 -5.14 -4.87
C PHE A 82 -4.96 -5.40 -4.99
N VAL A 83 -4.28 -5.51 -3.86
CA VAL A 83 -2.85 -5.72 -3.79
C VAL A 83 -2.57 -6.97 -2.97
N GLN A 84 -1.71 -7.84 -3.49
CA GLN A 84 -1.09 -8.88 -2.68
C GLN A 84 0.33 -8.42 -2.42
N GLY A 85 0.71 -8.37 -1.17
CA GLY A 85 2.02 -7.87 -0.81
C GLY A 85 2.57 -8.52 0.44
N GLN A 86 3.82 -8.18 0.71
CA GLN A 86 4.52 -8.70 1.87
C GLN A 86 5.02 -7.54 2.71
N ILE A 87 4.80 -7.62 4.00
CA ILE A 87 5.34 -6.63 4.94
C ILE A 87 6.85 -6.80 4.96
N VAL A 88 7.57 -5.74 4.59
CA VAL A 88 9.04 -5.76 4.60
C VAL A 88 9.62 -4.96 5.74
N ARG A 89 8.83 -4.02 6.28
CA ARG A 89 9.23 -3.23 7.43
C ARG A 89 8.01 -2.94 8.28
N SER A 90 8.25 -2.80 9.58
CA SER A 90 7.18 -2.49 10.50
C SER A 90 7.76 -1.63 11.62
N LYS A 91 6.98 -0.64 12.05
CA LYS A 91 7.42 0.28 13.08
C LYS A 91 6.19 0.74 13.86
N LYS A 92 6.33 0.82 15.16
CA LYS A 92 5.26 1.33 15.99
C LYS A 92 5.79 2.43 16.89
N ASN A 93 5.23 3.62 16.74
CA ASN A 93 5.40 4.73 17.66
C ASN A 93 4.01 5.07 18.17
N ASP A 94 3.49 6.24 17.79
CA ASP A 94 2.10 6.57 18.12
C ASP A 94 1.13 5.77 17.28
N VAL A 95 1.56 5.40 16.06
CA VAL A 95 0.75 4.60 15.15
C VAL A 95 1.56 3.42 14.64
N ALA A 96 0.87 2.40 14.17
CA ALA A 96 1.51 1.25 13.56
C ALA A 96 1.71 1.52 12.08
N LEU A 97 2.97 1.54 11.65
CA LEU A 97 3.35 1.75 10.25
C LEU A 97 3.90 0.46 9.68
N ALA A 98 3.56 0.17 8.44
CA ALA A 98 4.09 -0.99 7.75
C ALA A 98 4.43 -0.62 6.31
N GLY A 99 5.60 -1.05 5.87
CA GLY A 99 6.00 -0.97 4.47
C GLY A 99 5.65 -2.27 3.79
N LEU A 100 4.86 -2.20 2.74
CA LEU A 100 4.37 -3.36 2.01
C LEU A 100 5.03 -3.39 0.64
N LYS A 101 5.68 -4.50 0.31
CA LYS A 101 6.20 -4.74 -1.03
C LYS A 101 5.08 -5.32 -1.86
N ILE A 102 4.78 -4.71 -3.00
CA ILE A 102 3.72 -5.18 -3.89
C ILE A 102 4.22 -6.38 -4.68
N LEU A 103 3.54 -7.51 -4.56
CA LEU A 103 3.84 -8.72 -5.32
C LEU A 103 2.96 -8.83 -6.55
N ARG A 104 1.71 -8.41 -6.44
CA ARG A 104 0.81 -8.33 -7.58
C ARG A 104 -0.33 -7.38 -7.26
N HIS A 105 -0.95 -6.82 -8.29
CA HIS A 105 -2.07 -5.92 -8.09
C HIS A 105 -3.04 -6.02 -9.26
N THR A 106 -4.28 -5.62 -8.98
CA THR A 106 -5.37 -5.65 -9.96
C THR A 106 -6.38 -4.57 -9.61
N PHE A 107 -6.85 -3.86 -10.62
CA PHE A 107 -7.96 -2.92 -10.44
C PHE A 107 -9.28 -3.60 -10.76
N HIS A 108 -10.29 -3.29 -9.95
CA HIS A 108 -11.64 -3.79 -10.11
C HIS A 108 -12.58 -2.62 -10.15
N LYS A 109 -13.30 -2.45 -11.26
CA LYS A 109 -14.25 -1.37 -11.39
C LYS A 109 -15.68 -1.91 -11.34
N THR A 110 -16.49 -1.28 -10.52
CA THR A 110 -17.92 -1.58 -10.45
C THR A 110 -18.65 -0.41 -11.08
N SER A 111 -19.37 -0.67 -12.17
CA SER A 111 -20.13 0.35 -12.86
C SER A 111 -21.45 0.60 -12.14
N LEU A 112 -21.93 1.82 -12.30
CA LEU A 112 -23.28 2.17 -11.78
C LEU A 112 -24.38 1.60 -12.65
#